data_db788219738c83e0dd48c4033db2be60
#
_entry.id   db788219738c83e0dd48c4033db2be60
#
_cell.length_a   1.000
_cell.length_b   1.000
_cell.length_c   1.000
_cell.angle_alpha   90.00
_cell.angle_beta   90.00
_cell.angle_gamma   90.00
#
_symmetry.space_group_name_H-M   'P 1'
#
loop_
_entity.id
_entity.type
_entity.pdbx_description
1 polymer ?
#
loop_
_entity_poly.entity_id
_entity_poly.type
_entity_poly.pdbx_seq_one_letter_code
_entity_poly.pdbx_strand_id
1 'polypeptide(L)'
;NDFLVLDRREASALSNAQVSEIDWPNIARSWCNRKTGIGADGLLLLGRIDANTLTMRLFNSDGSLAEMSGNGIRCLAQAAHMADGLTSEVEYAVTTDAGERRVVVTPRAHDSQTVDASVDMGSIGTLDEPTGWATLGCDPMRSVMHVSVGNPHSVVGVDDVSIVPLKELGEKVPQINLEIIEPGPEVNAITMRVHERGAGITQACGTGACASAWAAVQWGLVPASATEVIVHMDGGDVKVSVNEPKAGSVTLIGPALFIRTHVVEISL
;
A
#
# COMPACT_ATOMS: atom_id res chain seq x y z
N ASN A 1 -3.21 4.45 -6.90
CA ASN A 1 -4.36 4.77 -6.03
C ASN A 1 -4.43 6.25 -5.75
N ASP A 2 -5.65 6.74 -5.55
CA ASP A 2 -5.94 8.09 -5.06
C ASP A 2 -6.84 8.00 -3.82
N PHE A 3 -6.54 8.84 -2.81
CA PHE A 3 -7.23 8.82 -1.53
C PHE A 3 -7.71 10.21 -1.15
N LEU A 4 -8.88 10.28 -0.52
CA LEU A 4 -9.32 11.45 0.22
C LEU A 4 -8.73 11.36 1.63
N VAL A 5 -8.04 12.42 2.08
CA VAL A 5 -7.53 12.50 3.45
C VAL A 5 -8.33 13.57 4.18
N LEU A 6 -9.08 13.16 5.20
CA LEU A 6 -9.75 14.07 6.11
C LEU A 6 -8.88 14.28 7.35
N ASP A 7 -8.33 15.50 7.46
CA ASP A 7 -7.56 15.88 8.64
C ASP A 7 -8.50 16.24 9.80
N ARG A 8 -8.59 15.32 10.76
CA ARG A 8 -9.42 15.47 11.96
C ARG A 8 -8.73 16.25 13.08
N ARG A 9 -7.47 16.63 12.91
CA ARG A 9 -6.72 17.39 13.92
C ARG A 9 -7.31 18.79 14.13
N GLU A 10 -7.88 19.36 13.07
CA GLU A 10 -8.53 20.67 13.11
C GLU A 10 -10.03 20.59 13.44
N ALA A 11 -10.61 19.40 13.42
CA ALA A 11 -12.01 19.18 13.78
C ALA A 11 -12.26 19.30 15.30
N SER A 12 -11.53 20.16 15.99
CA SER A 12 -11.69 20.46 17.42
C SER A 12 -13.08 21.02 17.80
N ALA A 13 -13.93 21.32 16.81
CA ALA A 13 -15.32 21.67 17.02
C ALA A 13 -16.23 20.48 17.35
N LEU A 14 -15.80 19.24 17.04
CA LEU A 14 -16.58 18.04 17.31
C LEU A 14 -16.04 17.31 18.54
N SER A 15 -16.91 17.03 19.51
CA SER A 15 -16.57 16.16 20.63
C SER A 15 -16.28 14.72 20.13
N ASN A 16 -15.49 13.96 20.89
CA ASN A 16 -15.23 12.56 20.57
C ASN A 16 -16.54 11.73 20.44
N ALA A 17 -17.59 12.09 21.20
CA ALA A 17 -18.91 11.45 21.11
C ALA A 17 -19.56 11.74 19.74
N GLN A 18 -19.55 12.96 19.26
CA GLN A 18 -20.10 13.32 17.95
C GLN A 18 -19.35 12.63 16.81
N VAL A 19 -18.03 12.52 16.91
CA VAL A 19 -17.21 11.81 15.93
C VAL A 19 -17.53 10.31 15.88
N SER A 20 -17.91 9.69 17.00
CA SER A 20 -18.32 8.28 17.05
C SER A 20 -19.70 8.02 16.44
N GLU A 21 -20.54 9.04 16.30
CA GLU A 21 -21.88 8.96 15.69
C GLU A 21 -21.85 9.07 14.15
N ILE A 22 -20.72 9.50 13.57
CA ILE A 22 -20.60 9.66 12.13
C ILE A 22 -20.51 8.31 11.43
N ASP A 23 -21.37 8.09 10.43
CA ASP A 23 -21.35 6.90 9.57
C ASP A 23 -20.25 7.03 8.49
N TRP A 24 -18.99 6.82 8.93
CA TRP A 24 -17.81 6.88 8.05
C TRP A 24 -17.89 5.93 6.85
N PRO A 25 -18.37 4.68 6.99
CA PRO A 25 -18.62 3.80 5.85
C PRO A 25 -19.50 4.42 4.78
N ASN A 26 -20.59 5.09 5.16
CA ASN A 26 -21.49 5.74 4.21
C ASN A 26 -20.87 6.98 3.58
N ILE A 27 -20.13 7.78 4.36
CA ILE A 27 -19.38 8.92 3.84
C ILE A 27 -18.35 8.46 2.81
N ALA A 28 -17.60 7.39 3.09
CA ALA A 28 -16.63 6.84 2.15
C ALA A 28 -17.31 6.42 0.85
N ARG A 29 -18.42 5.68 0.90
CA ARG A 29 -19.20 5.32 -0.30
C ARG A 29 -19.66 6.52 -1.10
N SER A 30 -20.12 7.56 -0.42
CA SER A 30 -20.62 8.78 -1.07
C SER A 30 -19.49 9.59 -1.70
N TRP A 31 -18.46 9.93 -0.91
CA TRP A 31 -17.39 10.82 -1.37
C TRP A 31 -16.45 10.16 -2.36
N CYS A 32 -16.17 8.86 -2.20
CA CYS A 32 -15.28 8.13 -3.10
C CYS A 32 -15.97 7.71 -4.41
N ASN A 33 -17.29 7.90 -4.55
CA ASN A 33 -17.98 7.58 -5.78
C ASN A 33 -17.49 8.47 -6.93
N ARG A 34 -16.90 7.86 -7.97
CA ARG A 34 -16.32 8.59 -9.11
C ARG A 34 -17.32 9.26 -10.04
N LYS A 35 -18.62 8.92 -9.91
CA LYS A 35 -19.70 9.50 -10.75
C LYS A 35 -20.47 10.59 -10.03
N THR A 36 -20.68 10.46 -8.72
CA THR A 36 -21.59 11.33 -7.96
C THR A 36 -20.93 12.06 -6.80
N GLY A 37 -19.72 11.64 -6.41
CA GLY A 37 -18.92 12.22 -5.35
C GLY A 37 -17.67 12.91 -5.88
N ILE A 38 -16.67 13.03 -5.02
CA ILE A 38 -15.33 13.54 -5.37
C ILE A 38 -14.59 12.53 -6.24
N GLY A 39 -14.72 11.24 -5.90
CA GLY A 39 -14.08 10.11 -6.56
C GLY A 39 -12.71 9.81 -5.96
N ALA A 40 -12.54 8.60 -5.41
CA ALA A 40 -11.27 8.09 -4.89
C ALA A 40 -11.36 6.57 -4.69
N ASP A 41 -10.22 5.93 -4.37
CA ASP A 41 -10.16 4.52 -4.01
C ASP A 41 -10.52 4.31 -2.52
N GLY A 42 -10.39 5.36 -1.69
CA GLY A 42 -10.74 5.29 -0.28
C GLY A 42 -10.68 6.63 0.44
N LEU A 43 -11.21 6.62 1.67
CA LEU A 43 -11.21 7.73 2.61
C LEU A 43 -10.29 7.40 3.78
N LEU A 44 -9.30 8.24 4.01
CA LEU A 44 -8.36 8.18 5.13
C LEU A 44 -8.78 9.21 6.18
N LEU A 45 -8.93 8.77 7.41
CA LEU A 45 -9.12 9.66 8.57
C LEU A 45 -7.77 9.84 9.26
N LEU A 46 -7.22 11.04 9.17
CA LEU A 46 -5.99 11.45 9.82
C LEU A 46 -6.31 12.04 11.20
N GLY A 47 -5.77 11.42 12.23
CA GLY A 47 -5.77 11.96 13.59
C GLY A 47 -4.34 12.19 14.09
N ARG A 48 -4.20 12.86 15.23
CA ARG A 48 -2.90 13.13 15.87
C ARG A 48 -2.98 12.83 17.36
N ILE A 49 -1.97 12.14 17.89
CA ILE A 49 -1.77 11.91 19.32
C ILE A 49 -0.79 12.95 19.87
N ASP A 50 0.34 13.16 19.19
CA ASP A 50 1.36 14.17 19.52
C ASP A 50 2.04 14.71 18.25
N ALA A 51 3.14 15.45 18.40
CA ALA A 51 3.82 16.10 17.27
C ALA A 51 4.19 15.13 16.13
N ASN A 52 4.62 13.92 16.47
CA ASN A 52 5.12 12.95 15.51
C ASN A 52 4.32 11.65 15.49
N THR A 53 3.26 11.54 16.30
CA THR A 53 2.41 10.34 16.36
C THR A 53 1.04 10.63 15.76
N LEU A 54 0.75 9.93 14.66
CA LEU A 54 -0.49 10.05 13.90
C LEU A 54 -1.34 8.79 14.09
N THR A 55 -2.64 8.92 13.81
CA THR A 55 -3.54 7.77 13.69
C THR A 55 -4.14 7.73 12.30
N MET A 56 -4.31 6.53 11.77
CA MET A 56 -4.92 6.27 10.46
C MET A 56 -6.08 5.31 10.60
N ARG A 57 -7.23 5.67 10.03
CA ARG A 57 -8.29 4.71 9.69
C ARG A 57 -8.59 4.84 8.21
N LEU A 58 -8.74 3.71 7.54
CA LEU A 58 -8.97 3.64 6.09
C LEU A 58 -10.29 2.96 5.81
N PHE A 59 -11.16 3.65 5.07
CA PHE A 59 -12.36 3.07 4.48
C PHE A 59 -12.18 3.00 2.96
N ASN A 60 -12.37 1.82 2.40
CA ASN A 60 -12.40 1.63 0.94
C ASN A 60 -13.61 2.38 0.32
N SER A 61 -13.60 2.56 -0.99
CA SER A 61 -14.71 3.23 -1.71
C SER A 61 -16.07 2.53 -1.58
N ASP A 62 -16.10 1.26 -1.21
CA ASP A 62 -17.32 0.49 -0.89
C ASP A 62 -17.78 0.66 0.58
N GLY A 63 -17.03 1.42 1.39
CA GLY A 63 -17.26 1.65 2.80
C GLY A 63 -16.72 0.56 3.73
N SER A 64 -16.09 -0.48 3.23
CA SER A 64 -15.43 -1.48 4.07
C SER A 64 -14.19 -0.89 4.75
N LEU A 65 -13.94 -1.33 6.00
CA LEU A 65 -12.73 -0.95 6.73
C LEU A 65 -11.54 -1.76 6.20
N ALA A 66 -10.44 -1.09 5.93
CA ALA A 66 -9.16 -1.73 5.63
C ALA A 66 -8.17 -1.49 6.76
N GLU A 67 -7.49 -2.55 7.19
CA GLU A 67 -6.57 -2.50 8.32
C GLU A 67 -5.32 -1.67 8.00
N MET A 68 -4.85 -1.71 6.74
CA MET A 68 -3.64 -1.03 6.28
C MET A 68 -3.62 -0.88 4.75
N SER A 69 -2.98 0.19 4.27
CA SER A 69 -2.61 0.38 2.87
C SER A 69 -1.26 1.07 2.78
N GLY A 70 -0.29 0.45 2.12
CA GLY A 70 1.02 1.04 1.88
C GLY A 70 0.96 2.34 1.05
N ASN A 71 0.01 2.43 0.11
CA ASN A 71 -0.23 3.66 -0.66
C ASN A 71 -0.96 4.70 0.19
N GLY A 72 -1.99 4.27 0.95
CA GLY A 72 -2.79 5.15 1.79
C GLY A 72 -1.98 5.82 2.91
N ILE A 73 -1.10 5.07 3.58
CA ILE A 73 -0.28 5.63 4.68
C ILE A 73 0.71 6.70 4.18
N ARG A 74 1.23 6.56 2.92
CA ARG A 74 2.08 7.59 2.32
C ARG A 74 1.30 8.88 2.06
N CYS A 75 0.06 8.76 1.52
CA CYS A 75 -0.81 9.90 1.30
C CYS A 75 -1.22 10.60 2.62
N LEU A 76 -1.49 9.82 3.67
CA LEU A 76 -1.81 10.35 5.00
C LEU A 76 -0.63 11.11 5.60
N ALA A 77 0.57 10.55 5.55
CA ALA A 77 1.79 11.19 6.06
C ALA A 77 2.13 12.46 5.27
N GLN A 78 1.96 12.46 3.94
CA GLN A 78 2.08 13.67 3.12
C GLN A 78 1.09 14.75 3.54
N ALA A 79 -0.18 14.40 3.72
CA ALA A 79 -1.21 15.35 4.14
C ALA A 79 -0.87 15.97 5.51
N ALA A 80 -0.38 15.15 6.46
CA ALA A 80 0.09 15.64 7.76
C ALA A 80 1.27 16.61 7.63
N HIS A 81 2.28 16.24 6.83
CA HIS A 81 3.46 17.06 6.56
C HIS A 81 3.10 18.42 5.95
N MET A 82 2.20 18.43 4.96
CA MET A 82 1.74 19.67 4.33
C MET A 82 0.92 20.54 5.28
N ALA A 83 0.00 19.96 6.05
CA ALA A 83 -0.84 20.70 7.00
C ALA A 83 -0.01 21.29 8.15
N ASP A 84 1.13 20.69 8.48
CA ASP A 84 2.07 21.22 9.46
C ASP A 84 3.00 22.30 8.87
N GLY A 85 2.92 22.58 7.57
CA GLY A 85 3.78 23.55 6.87
C GLY A 85 5.25 23.17 6.86
N LEU A 86 5.57 21.87 6.96
CA LEU A 86 6.94 21.39 7.01
C LEU A 86 7.59 21.42 5.63
N THR A 87 8.89 21.71 5.60
CA THR A 87 9.70 21.75 4.37
C THR A 87 10.95 20.87 4.46
N SER A 88 11.15 20.22 5.60
CA SER A 88 12.25 19.30 5.85
C SER A 88 11.71 17.88 6.04
N GLU A 89 12.61 16.91 6.00
CA GLU A 89 12.32 15.53 6.31
C GLU A 89 11.75 15.40 7.74
N VAL A 90 10.76 14.53 7.88
CA VAL A 90 10.14 14.21 9.17
C VAL A 90 9.83 12.72 9.25
N GLU A 91 9.96 12.16 10.44
CA GLU A 91 9.53 10.81 10.77
C GLU A 91 8.27 10.85 11.61
N TYR A 92 7.26 10.09 11.18
CA TYR A 92 6.02 9.86 11.92
C TYR A 92 5.91 8.41 12.36
N ALA A 93 5.41 8.20 13.59
CA ALA A 93 4.82 6.95 14.02
C ALA A 93 3.32 7.00 13.68
N VAL A 94 2.85 6.07 12.85
CA VAL A 94 1.44 6.04 12.41
C VAL A 94 0.77 4.80 12.98
N THR A 95 -0.17 4.98 13.91
CA THR A 95 -1.00 3.90 14.45
C THR A 95 -2.10 3.56 13.44
N THR A 96 -2.15 2.29 13.03
CA THR A 96 -3.16 1.74 12.12
C THR A 96 -3.88 0.57 12.77
N ASP A 97 -4.97 0.09 12.18
CA ASP A 97 -5.67 -1.11 12.67
C ASP A 97 -4.80 -2.39 12.54
N ALA A 98 -3.74 -2.36 11.70
CA ALA A 98 -2.72 -3.42 11.60
C ALA A 98 -1.46 -3.17 12.45
N GLY A 99 -1.53 -2.26 13.42
CA GLY A 99 -0.41 -1.87 14.29
C GLY A 99 0.31 -0.60 13.85
N GLU A 100 1.37 -0.25 14.58
CA GLU A 100 2.16 0.94 14.31
C GLU A 100 3.11 0.75 13.13
N ARG A 101 3.25 1.80 12.32
CA ARG A 101 4.20 1.88 11.21
C ARG A 101 5.01 3.17 11.30
N ARG A 102 6.31 3.06 11.07
CA ARG A 102 7.20 4.21 10.92
C ARG A 102 7.13 4.69 9.49
N VAL A 103 6.94 6.00 9.29
CA VAL A 103 6.90 6.64 7.97
C VAL A 103 7.83 7.84 7.97
N VAL A 104 8.82 7.82 7.08
CA VAL A 104 9.69 8.97 6.82
C VAL A 104 9.20 9.67 5.58
N VAL A 105 8.91 10.96 5.71
CA VAL A 105 8.48 11.83 4.60
C VAL A 105 9.64 12.73 4.21
N THR A 106 10.09 12.64 2.96
CA THR A 106 11.18 13.43 2.42
C THR A 106 10.63 14.33 1.29
N PRO A 107 10.58 15.67 1.48
CA PRO A 107 10.14 16.61 0.44
C PRO A 107 11.07 16.59 -0.76
N ARG A 108 10.51 16.78 -1.96
CA ARG A 108 11.29 16.94 -3.19
C ARG A 108 11.68 18.41 -3.40
N ALA A 109 12.95 18.67 -3.71
CA ALA A 109 13.51 20.02 -3.80
C ALA A 109 12.84 20.91 -4.86
N HIS A 110 12.29 20.34 -5.92
CA HIS A 110 11.72 21.07 -7.06
C HIS A 110 10.24 20.78 -7.31
N ASP A 111 9.60 20.06 -6.39
CA ASP A 111 8.18 19.70 -6.48
C ASP A 111 7.56 19.72 -5.08
N SER A 112 6.93 20.84 -4.73
CA SER A 112 6.31 21.04 -3.42
C SER A 112 5.00 20.24 -3.22
N GLN A 113 4.48 19.63 -4.28
CA GLN A 113 3.26 18.81 -4.22
C GLN A 113 3.57 17.32 -4.03
N THR A 114 4.79 16.89 -4.33
CA THR A 114 5.21 15.49 -4.21
C THR A 114 6.24 15.33 -3.10
N VAL A 115 6.04 14.31 -2.30
CA VAL A 115 7.04 13.82 -1.35
C VAL A 115 7.42 12.38 -1.70
N ASP A 116 8.61 11.95 -1.30
CA ASP A 116 8.95 10.54 -1.21
C ASP A 116 8.68 10.09 0.21
N ALA A 117 7.93 9.00 0.36
CA ALA A 117 7.61 8.44 1.66
C ALA A 117 8.14 7.01 1.78
N SER A 118 8.91 6.76 2.83
CA SER A 118 9.47 5.46 3.19
C SER A 118 8.68 4.88 4.35
N VAL A 119 8.09 3.70 4.17
CA VAL A 119 7.22 3.04 5.15
C VAL A 119 7.88 1.75 5.62
N ASP A 120 8.11 1.60 6.93
CA ASP A 120 8.49 0.32 7.51
C ASP A 120 7.29 -0.64 7.47
N MET A 121 7.38 -1.63 6.59
CA MET A 121 6.31 -2.63 6.40
C MET A 121 6.42 -3.80 7.36
N GLY A 122 7.45 -3.83 8.20
CA GLY A 122 7.71 -4.89 9.14
C GLY A 122 8.37 -6.11 8.51
N SER A 123 8.22 -7.26 9.15
CA SER A 123 8.87 -8.50 8.74
C SER A 123 8.00 -9.32 7.81
N ILE A 124 8.64 -9.97 6.84
CA ILE A 124 8.02 -10.97 5.97
C ILE A 124 7.91 -12.30 6.74
N GLY A 125 6.70 -12.80 6.87
CA GLY A 125 6.45 -14.14 7.42
C GLY A 125 6.29 -15.17 6.32
N THR A 126 6.75 -16.40 6.54
CA THR A 126 6.49 -17.52 5.62
C THR A 126 5.09 -18.09 5.89
N LEU A 127 4.38 -18.43 4.84
CA LEU A 127 3.07 -19.09 4.90
C LEU A 127 3.12 -20.45 4.24
N ASP A 128 2.19 -21.32 4.63
CA ASP A 128 1.93 -22.57 3.93
C ASP A 128 1.23 -22.32 2.58
N GLU A 129 1.28 -23.33 1.70
CA GLU A 129 0.57 -23.31 0.43
C GLU A 129 -0.95 -23.07 0.66
N PRO A 130 -1.56 -22.09 -0.02
CA PRO A 130 -2.96 -21.77 0.19
C PRO A 130 -3.89 -22.84 -0.38
N THR A 131 -5.04 -23.02 0.24
CA THR A 131 -6.08 -23.94 -0.23
C THR A 131 -6.45 -23.62 -1.68
N GLY A 132 -6.54 -24.67 -2.50
CA GLY A 132 -6.88 -24.55 -3.93
C GLY A 132 -5.68 -24.24 -4.84
N TRP A 133 -4.48 -24.08 -4.32
CA TRP A 133 -3.27 -23.78 -5.12
C TRP A 133 -3.06 -24.77 -6.29
N ALA A 134 -3.22 -26.05 -6.04
CA ALA A 134 -3.09 -27.09 -7.07
C ALA A 134 -4.00 -26.88 -8.29
N THR A 135 -5.14 -26.16 -8.12
CA THR A 135 -6.07 -25.86 -9.22
C THR A 135 -5.54 -24.84 -10.22
N LEU A 136 -4.48 -24.10 -9.84
CA LEU A 136 -3.81 -23.15 -10.74
C LEU A 136 -3.06 -23.88 -11.87
N GLY A 137 -2.65 -25.12 -11.64
CA GLY A 137 -1.82 -25.87 -12.60
C GLY A 137 -0.45 -25.22 -12.79
N CYS A 138 0.08 -24.58 -11.74
CA CYS A 138 1.40 -23.96 -11.78
C CYS A 138 2.45 -25.02 -12.10
N ASP A 139 3.34 -24.72 -13.04
CA ASP A 139 4.47 -25.59 -13.35
C ASP A 139 5.34 -25.75 -12.09
N PRO A 140 5.60 -27.01 -11.62
CA PRO A 140 6.40 -27.25 -10.43
C PRO A 140 7.84 -26.74 -10.51
N MET A 141 8.34 -26.43 -11.70
CA MET A 141 9.67 -25.86 -11.90
C MET A 141 9.72 -24.34 -11.74
N ARG A 142 8.57 -23.68 -11.66
CA ARG A 142 8.53 -22.24 -11.41
C ARG A 142 8.85 -21.90 -9.95
N SER A 143 9.51 -20.79 -9.76
CA SER A 143 9.74 -20.24 -8.42
C SER A 143 8.41 -19.74 -7.85
N VAL A 144 8.06 -20.24 -6.67
CA VAL A 144 6.85 -19.86 -5.93
C VAL A 144 7.22 -19.55 -4.48
N MET A 145 6.58 -18.53 -3.90
CA MET A 145 6.75 -18.19 -2.51
C MET A 145 5.43 -17.72 -1.90
N HIS A 146 5.08 -18.27 -0.74
CA HIS A 146 3.91 -17.89 0.04
C HIS A 146 4.36 -17.15 1.27
N VAL A 147 3.97 -15.86 1.39
CA VAL A 147 4.46 -14.98 2.45
C VAL A 147 3.36 -14.07 2.98
N SER A 148 3.58 -13.54 4.18
CA SER A 148 2.75 -12.51 4.79
C SER A 148 3.53 -11.20 4.94
N VAL A 149 2.91 -10.11 4.54
CA VAL A 149 3.32 -8.73 4.82
C VAL A 149 2.21 -8.06 5.65
N GLY A 150 1.73 -8.80 6.69
CA GLY A 150 0.51 -8.46 7.44
C GLY A 150 -0.77 -9.00 6.78
N ASN A 151 -0.73 -9.32 5.50
CA ASN A 151 -1.77 -9.98 4.71
C ASN A 151 -1.12 -11.05 3.81
N PRO A 152 -1.88 -12.07 3.35
CA PRO A 152 -1.32 -13.21 2.62
C PRO A 152 -1.04 -12.88 1.15
N HIS A 153 0.15 -13.27 0.68
CA HIS A 153 0.65 -13.13 -0.67
C HIS A 153 1.20 -14.44 -1.20
N SER A 154 0.95 -14.72 -2.47
CA SER A 154 1.62 -15.81 -3.20
C SER A 154 2.26 -15.22 -4.45
N VAL A 155 3.58 -15.29 -4.51
CA VAL A 155 4.39 -14.75 -5.60
C VAL A 155 4.83 -15.88 -6.51
N VAL A 156 4.67 -15.72 -7.82
CA VAL A 156 5.07 -16.69 -8.85
C VAL A 156 6.00 -16.02 -9.86
N GLY A 157 7.17 -16.62 -10.09
CA GLY A 157 8.07 -16.21 -11.17
C GLY A 157 7.54 -16.66 -12.52
N VAL A 158 7.44 -15.76 -13.49
CA VAL A 158 6.97 -16.04 -14.85
C VAL A 158 7.95 -15.51 -15.89
N ASP A 159 7.81 -15.93 -17.15
CA ASP A 159 8.68 -15.48 -18.24
C ASP A 159 8.19 -14.15 -18.83
N ASP A 160 6.87 -13.89 -18.78
CA ASP A 160 6.22 -12.70 -19.31
C ASP A 160 4.89 -12.48 -18.54
N VAL A 161 4.83 -11.41 -17.75
CA VAL A 161 3.64 -11.09 -16.95
C VAL A 161 2.43 -10.70 -17.81
N SER A 162 2.66 -10.27 -19.06
CA SER A 162 1.59 -9.76 -19.92
C SER A 162 0.70 -10.86 -20.49
N ILE A 163 1.23 -12.07 -20.63
CA ILE A 163 0.50 -13.21 -21.24
C ILE A 163 -0.23 -14.10 -20.24
N VAL A 164 0.05 -13.92 -18.94
CA VAL A 164 -0.57 -14.75 -17.88
C VAL A 164 -2.03 -14.34 -17.68
N PRO A 165 -2.99 -15.28 -17.70
CA PRO A 165 -4.40 -14.99 -17.44
C PRO A 165 -4.68 -14.77 -15.93
N LEU A 166 -4.02 -13.77 -15.37
CA LEU A 166 -3.93 -13.53 -13.92
C LEU A 166 -5.30 -13.39 -13.25
N LYS A 167 -6.29 -12.78 -13.95
CA LYS A 167 -7.66 -12.68 -13.42
C LYS A 167 -8.26 -14.04 -13.14
N GLU A 168 -8.22 -14.94 -14.12
CA GLU A 168 -8.78 -16.29 -14.01
C GLU A 168 -8.07 -17.13 -12.93
N LEU A 169 -6.75 -16.93 -12.80
CA LEU A 169 -5.96 -17.62 -11.78
C LEU A 169 -6.27 -17.08 -10.38
N GLY A 170 -6.33 -15.78 -10.19
CA GLY A 170 -6.62 -15.17 -8.89
C GLY A 170 -8.02 -15.50 -8.38
N GLU A 171 -9.02 -15.62 -9.28
CA GLU A 171 -10.38 -16.04 -8.92
C GLU A 171 -10.44 -17.47 -8.34
N LYS A 172 -9.44 -18.33 -8.64
CA LYS A 172 -9.35 -19.70 -8.07
C LYS A 172 -8.77 -19.72 -6.65
N VAL A 173 -8.07 -18.67 -6.24
CA VAL A 173 -7.45 -18.53 -4.91
C VAL A 173 -7.86 -17.21 -4.25
N PRO A 174 -9.15 -16.97 -4.04
CA PRO A 174 -9.69 -15.66 -3.64
C PRO A 174 -9.30 -15.23 -2.21
N GLN A 175 -8.67 -16.10 -1.43
CA GLN A 175 -8.25 -15.85 -0.05
C GLN A 175 -6.87 -15.19 0.08
N ILE A 176 -6.13 -15.06 -1.02
CA ILE A 176 -4.78 -14.47 -1.06
C ILE A 176 -4.70 -13.35 -2.10
N ASN A 177 -3.63 -12.55 -2.00
CA ASN A 177 -3.16 -11.75 -3.12
C ASN A 177 -2.23 -12.63 -3.96
N LEU A 178 -2.46 -12.69 -5.27
CA LEU A 178 -1.65 -13.45 -6.21
C LEU A 178 -0.82 -12.50 -7.05
N GLU A 179 0.48 -12.53 -6.88
CA GLU A 179 1.45 -11.76 -7.65
C GLU A 179 2.14 -12.65 -8.68
N ILE A 180 2.35 -12.11 -9.86
CA ILE A 180 3.25 -12.67 -10.88
C ILE A 180 4.37 -11.69 -11.15
N ILE A 181 5.61 -12.17 -11.22
CA ILE A 181 6.78 -11.32 -11.43
C ILE A 181 7.71 -11.89 -12.52
N GLU A 182 8.36 -10.97 -13.22
CA GLU A 182 9.45 -11.24 -14.15
C GLU A 182 10.62 -10.30 -13.87
N PRO A 183 11.85 -10.56 -14.36
CA PRO A 183 12.94 -9.59 -14.31
C PRO A 183 12.53 -8.28 -14.97
N GLY A 184 12.85 -7.16 -14.31
CA GLY A 184 12.63 -5.83 -14.86
C GLY A 184 13.72 -5.39 -15.84
N PRO A 185 13.59 -4.17 -16.41
CA PRO A 185 14.59 -3.64 -17.36
C PRO A 185 15.94 -3.30 -16.70
N GLU A 186 15.96 -2.98 -15.41
CA GLU A 186 17.19 -2.71 -14.65
C GLU A 186 17.63 -3.97 -13.91
N VAL A 187 18.94 -4.07 -13.62
CA VAL A 187 19.53 -5.25 -12.95
C VAL A 187 18.96 -5.51 -11.55
N ASN A 188 18.45 -4.46 -10.91
CA ASN A 188 17.80 -4.53 -9.58
C ASN A 188 16.29 -4.27 -9.65
N ALA A 189 15.65 -4.60 -10.76
CA ALA A 189 14.23 -4.38 -10.96
C ALA A 189 13.46 -5.67 -11.26
N ILE A 190 12.17 -5.64 -10.96
CA ILE A 190 11.17 -6.62 -11.38
C ILE A 190 9.95 -5.91 -11.96
N THR A 191 9.26 -6.57 -12.88
CA THR A 191 7.92 -6.18 -13.33
C THR A 191 6.90 -7.07 -12.62
N MET A 192 5.86 -6.48 -12.05
CA MET A 192 4.85 -7.17 -11.25
C MET A 192 3.44 -6.85 -11.73
N ARG A 193 2.58 -7.86 -11.75
CA ARG A 193 1.13 -7.70 -11.79
C ARG A 193 0.48 -8.47 -10.65
N VAL A 194 -0.67 -8.01 -10.19
CA VAL A 194 -1.34 -8.56 -9.02
C VAL A 194 -2.84 -8.72 -9.21
N HIS A 195 -3.37 -9.80 -8.65
CA HIS A 195 -4.79 -9.98 -8.37
C HIS A 195 -4.99 -9.92 -6.86
N GLU A 196 -5.54 -8.82 -6.38
CA GLU A 196 -5.72 -8.60 -4.95
C GLU A 196 -6.97 -9.30 -4.42
N ARG A 197 -6.85 -9.83 -3.21
CA ARG A 197 -7.95 -10.43 -2.44
C ARG A 197 -9.09 -9.43 -2.28
N GLY A 198 -10.26 -9.78 -2.82
CA GLY A 198 -11.48 -8.97 -2.73
C GLY A 198 -11.57 -7.82 -3.74
N ALA A 199 -10.47 -7.44 -4.41
CA ALA A 199 -10.45 -6.32 -5.35
C ALA A 199 -10.21 -6.75 -6.81
N GLY A 200 -9.67 -7.94 -7.04
CA GLY A 200 -9.33 -8.42 -8.39
C GLY A 200 -8.03 -7.81 -8.92
N ILE A 201 -7.94 -7.62 -10.23
CA ILE A 201 -6.78 -6.97 -10.85
C ILE A 201 -6.73 -5.50 -10.42
N THR A 202 -5.64 -5.10 -9.78
CA THR A 202 -5.35 -3.71 -9.42
C THR A 202 -4.06 -3.25 -10.10
N GLN A 203 -3.91 -1.94 -10.21
CA GLN A 203 -2.75 -1.36 -10.89
C GLN A 203 -1.50 -1.26 -9.99
N ALA A 204 -1.69 -1.29 -8.66
CA ALA A 204 -0.59 -1.19 -7.70
C ALA A 204 -0.99 -1.77 -6.34
N CYS A 205 -0.09 -2.58 -5.76
CA CYS A 205 -0.22 -3.14 -4.43
C CYS A 205 1.10 -3.00 -3.66
N GLY A 206 1.11 -2.18 -2.61
CA GLY A 206 2.33 -1.90 -1.83
C GLY A 206 2.85 -3.11 -1.06
N THR A 207 1.97 -3.89 -0.42
CA THR A 207 2.34 -5.14 0.27
C THR A 207 2.77 -6.22 -0.72
N GLY A 208 2.09 -6.30 -1.88
CA GLY A 208 2.48 -7.19 -2.97
C GLY A 208 3.86 -6.85 -3.54
N ALA A 209 4.19 -5.55 -3.68
CA ALA A 209 5.52 -5.12 -4.09
C ALA A 209 6.60 -5.56 -3.09
N CYS A 210 6.31 -5.47 -1.78
CA CYS A 210 7.23 -5.95 -0.74
C CYS A 210 7.43 -7.47 -0.80
N ALA A 211 6.34 -8.24 -0.92
CA ALA A 211 6.39 -9.69 -1.07
C ALA A 211 7.20 -10.10 -2.32
N SER A 212 6.94 -9.43 -3.45
CA SER A 212 7.59 -9.67 -4.73
C SER A 212 9.07 -9.32 -4.73
N ALA A 213 9.45 -8.19 -4.17
CA ALA A 213 10.85 -7.79 -4.03
C ALA A 213 11.63 -8.77 -3.13
N TRP A 214 11.02 -9.19 -2.02
CA TRP A 214 11.61 -10.21 -1.14
C TRP A 214 11.83 -11.51 -1.91
N ALA A 215 10.81 -12.02 -2.59
CA ALA A 215 10.90 -13.24 -3.38
C ALA A 215 11.98 -13.14 -4.47
N ALA A 216 12.06 -12.03 -5.18
CA ALA A 216 13.04 -11.80 -6.24
C ALA A 216 14.49 -11.87 -5.73
N VAL A 217 14.76 -11.32 -4.55
CA VAL A 217 16.09 -11.41 -3.90
C VAL A 217 16.38 -12.86 -3.49
N GLN A 218 15.42 -13.57 -2.87
CA GLN A 218 15.61 -14.96 -2.45
C GLN A 218 15.83 -15.90 -3.64
N TRP A 219 15.24 -15.62 -4.79
CA TRP A 219 15.42 -16.43 -6.01
C TRP A 219 16.63 -16.03 -6.85
N GLY A 220 17.33 -14.93 -6.47
CA GLY A 220 18.46 -14.41 -7.24
C GLY A 220 18.07 -13.75 -8.57
N LEU A 221 16.80 -13.36 -8.74
CA LEU A 221 16.35 -12.54 -9.87
C LEU A 221 16.93 -11.12 -9.76
N VAL A 222 17.14 -10.66 -8.53
CA VAL A 222 17.82 -9.41 -8.21
C VAL A 222 19.06 -9.73 -7.39
N PRO A 223 20.22 -9.11 -7.66
CA PRO A 223 21.43 -9.36 -6.91
C PRO A 223 21.24 -9.13 -5.40
N ALA A 224 21.74 -10.03 -4.56
CA ALA A 224 21.68 -9.90 -3.10
C ALA A 224 22.42 -8.65 -2.57
N SER A 225 23.30 -8.06 -3.38
CA SER A 225 23.98 -6.80 -3.07
C SER A 225 23.15 -5.55 -3.37
N ALA A 226 21.98 -5.69 -4.00
CA ALA A 226 21.10 -4.55 -4.25
C ALA A 226 20.49 -4.08 -2.92
N THR A 227 20.65 -2.80 -2.61
CA THR A 227 20.05 -2.18 -1.43
C THR A 227 18.57 -1.91 -1.58
N GLU A 228 18.13 -1.74 -2.82
CA GLU A 228 16.75 -1.47 -3.20
C GLU A 228 16.36 -2.28 -4.44
N VAL A 229 15.16 -2.80 -4.45
CA VAL A 229 14.51 -3.42 -5.61
C VAL A 229 13.49 -2.43 -6.18
N ILE A 230 13.60 -2.14 -7.47
CA ILE A 230 12.59 -1.37 -8.20
C ILE A 230 11.47 -2.35 -8.60
N VAL A 231 10.24 -2.00 -8.27
CA VAL A 231 9.06 -2.80 -8.64
C VAL A 231 8.21 -1.98 -9.60
N HIS A 232 8.22 -2.37 -10.87
CA HIS A 232 7.38 -1.80 -11.92
C HIS A 232 6.01 -2.44 -11.86
N MET A 233 4.97 -1.62 -11.81
CA MET A 233 3.56 -2.04 -11.81
C MET A 233 2.78 -1.22 -12.83
N ASP A 234 1.60 -1.69 -13.24
CA ASP A 234 0.74 -0.96 -14.19
C ASP A 234 0.41 0.48 -13.72
N GLY A 235 0.36 0.71 -12.40
CA GLY A 235 0.04 2.00 -11.78
C GLY A 235 1.26 2.86 -11.40
N GLY A 236 2.47 2.44 -11.77
CA GLY A 236 3.71 3.17 -11.49
C GLY A 236 4.69 2.38 -10.62
N ASP A 237 5.83 3.00 -10.37
CA ASP A 237 6.98 2.37 -9.75
C ASP A 237 7.05 2.65 -8.25
N VAL A 238 7.52 1.66 -7.51
CA VAL A 238 7.96 1.81 -6.13
C VAL A 238 9.33 1.18 -5.95
N LYS A 239 10.00 1.53 -4.88
CA LYS A 239 11.22 0.86 -4.45
C LYS A 239 10.95 0.12 -3.16
N VAL A 240 11.57 -1.04 -3.01
CA VAL A 240 11.53 -1.83 -1.79
C VAL A 240 12.96 -2.04 -1.32
N SER A 241 13.27 -1.52 -0.14
CA SER A 241 14.52 -1.85 0.53
C SER A 241 14.32 -3.17 1.28
N VAL A 242 15.11 -4.16 0.93
CA VAL A 242 15.15 -5.46 1.59
C VAL A 242 16.31 -5.41 2.59
N ASN A 243 16.00 -4.99 3.81
CA ASN A 243 17.02 -4.71 4.82
C ASN A 243 17.63 -6.00 5.36
N GLU A 244 18.96 -6.09 5.25
CA GLU A 244 19.76 -6.92 6.14
C GLU A 244 20.25 -6.09 7.33
N PRO A 245 20.40 -6.62 8.50
CA PRO A 245 20.41 -8.02 8.96
C PRO A 245 19.19 -8.41 9.80
N LYS A 246 18.17 -7.58 9.90
CA LYS A 246 16.92 -7.96 10.56
C LYS A 246 16.15 -8.83 9.60
N ALA A 247 16.41 -10.14 9.68
CA ALA A 247 15.80 -11.14 8.82
C ALA A 247 14.35 -10.83 8.48
N GLY A 248 14.09 -10.57 7.20
CA GLY A 248 12.78 -10.40 6.66
C GLY A 248 12.14 -9.01 6.74
N SER A 249 12.76 -7.97 7.30
CA SER A 249 12.15 -6.64 7.31
C SER A 249 12.28 -5.95 5.95
N VAL A 250 11.23 -5.26 5.54
CA VAL A 250 11.18 -4.52 4.27
C VAL A 250 10.65 -3.11 4.47
N THR A 251 11.20 -2.18 3.70
CA THR A 251 10.76 -0.78 3.65
C THR A 251 10.21 -0.48 2.26
N LEU A 252 8.96 -0.04 2.20
CA LEU A 252 8.34 0.41 0.96
C LEU A 252 8.62 1.91 0.75
N ILE A 253 9.20 2.27 -0.39
CA ILE A 253 9.55 3.64 -0.72
C ILE A 253 8.81 4.03 -2.01
N GLY A 254 8.07 5.11 -1.97
CA GLY A 254 7.35 5.58 -3.14
C GLY A 254 6.81 7.00 -2.99
N PRO A 255 6.43 7.62 -4.11
CA PRO A 255 5.90 8.97 -4.09
C PRO A 255 4.50 9.04 -3.49
N ALA A 256 4.17 10.21 -2.94
CA ALA A 256 2.81 10.65 -2.69
C ALA A 256 2.67 12.05 -3.28
N LEU A 257 1.65 12.23 -4.13
CA LEU A 257 1.36 13.49 -4.83
C LEU A 257 0.09 14.11 -4.25
N PHE A 258 0.19 15.35 -3.78
CA PHE A 258 -0.98 16.15 -3.43
C PHE A 258 -1.66 16.67 -4.72
N ILE A 259 -2.94 16.39 -4.87
CA ILE A 259 -3.70 16.79 -6.06
C ILE A 259 -4.42 18.11 -5.80
N ARG A 260 -5.27 18.15 -4.78
CA ARG A 260 -6.08 19.34 -4.44
C ARG A 260 -6.80 19.21 -3.11
N THR A 261 -7.25 20.35 -2.59
CA THR A 261 -8.15 20.41 -1.43
C THR A 261 -9.62 20.48 -1.87
N HIS A 262 -10.47 19.82 -1.11
CA HIS A 262 -11.92 19.91 -1.21
C HIS A 262 -12.49 20.45 0.09
N VAL A 263 -13.52 21.29 0.01
CA VAL A 263 -14.34 21.69 1.15
C VAL A 263 -15.57 20.79 1.16
N VAL A 264 -15.82 20.12 2.28
CA VAL A 264 -16.93 19.19 2.45
C VAL A 264 -17.74 19.55 3.70
N GLU A 265 -19.02 19.25 3.69
CA GLU A 265 -19.90 19.37 4.84
C GLU A 265 -20.24 17.97 5.36
N ILE A 266 -20.15 17.80 6.68
CA ILE A 266 -20.56 16.57 7.38
C ILE A 266 -21.80 16.94 8.19
N SER A 267 -22.94 16.38 7.80
CA SER A 267 -24.16 16.45 8.60
C SER A 267 -24.07 15.44 9.74
N LEU A 268 -24.29 15.91 10.97
CA LEU A 268 -24.37 15.12 12.19
C LEU A 268 -25.78 14.59 12.40
#